data_cc12a8d6938cbc6d379967b2e5751280
#
_entry.id   cc12a8d6938cbc6d379967b2e5751280
#
_cell.length_a   1.000
_cell.length_b   1.000
_cell.length_c   1.000
_cell.angle_alpha   90.00
_cell.angle_beta   90.00
_cell.angle_gamma   90.00
#
_symmetry.space_group_name_H-M   'P 1'
#
loop_
_entity.id
_entity.type
_entity.pdbx_description
1 polymer ?
#
loop_
_entity_poly.entity_id
_entity_poly.type
_entity_poly.pdbx_seq_one_letter_code
_entity_poly.pdbx_strand_id
1 'polypeptide(L)'
;KNTQIVRYVAVTGETKARIANECTDNWKKNADIINNAPVLMVQCYVKGRSGFERDGSYTTEREGGWQMYDAGISAANFCDAAYEAGLGSVILGIFDCKMASKILSLPEGTEAVALIPVGYPVELPPAPKRKTVDELLTFMS
;
A
#
# COMPACT_ATOMS: atom_id res chain seq x y z
N LYS A 1 7.60 -1.26 19.52
CA LYS A 1 6.17 -1.27 19.92
C LYS A 1 5.37 -2.09 18.91
N ASN A 2 4.45 -2.92 19.36
CA ASN A 2 3.54 -3.67 18.49
C ASN A 2 2.23 -2.89 18.31
N THR A 3 2.26 -1.84 17.51
CA THR A 3 1.14 -0.91 17.34
C THR A 3 0.08 -1.39 16.34
N GLN A 4 0.45 -2.29 15.43
CA GLN A 4 -0.45 -2.93 14.45
C GLN A 4 -1.36 -1.92 13.74
N ILE A 5 -0.76 -0.84 13.21
CA ILE A 5 -1.50 0.30 12.65
C ILE A 5 -2.16 0.02 11.30
N VAL A 6 -1.68 -0.98 10.54
CA VAL A 6 -2.12 -1.23 9.18
C VAL A 6 -3.51 -1.87 9.14
N ARG A 7 -4.31 -1.43 8.18
CA ARG A 7 -5.64 -1.95 7.86
C ARG A 7 -5.73 -2.16 6.35
N TYR A 8 -6.58 -3.09 5.95
CA TYR A 8 -6.89 -3.32 4.54
C TYR A 8 -8.40 -3.24 4.33
N VAL A 9 -8.80 -2.59 3.23
CA VAL A 9 -10.18 -2.56 2.76
C VAL A 9 -10.23 -3.24 1.41
N ALA A 10 -10.95 -4.34 1.30
CA ALA A 10 -11.18 -5.02 0.03
C ALA A 10 -12.35 -4.34 -0.70
N VAL A 11 -12.12 -3.92 -1.94
CA VAL A 11 -13.06 -3.13 -2.72
C VAL A 11 -13.32 -3.80 -4.07
N THR A 12 -14.58 -3.88 -4.45
CA THR A 12 -15.06 -4.42 -5.73
C THR A 12 -16.14 -3.52 -6.32
N GLY A 13 -16.62 -3.86 -7.51
CA GLY A 13 -17.79 -3.22 -8.12
C GLY A 13 -17.64 -1.71 -8.31
N GLU A 14 -18.71 -0.97 -8.06
CA GLU A 14 -18.80 0.46 -8.28
C GLU A 14 -17.77 1.26 -7.46
N THR A 15 -17.59 0.91 -6.20
CA THR A 15 -16.61 1.60 -5.33
C THR A 15 -15.18 1.45 -5.87
N LYS A 16 -14.80 0.27 -6.40
CA LYS A 16 -13.51 0.05 -7.06
C LYS A 16 -13.38 0.94 -8.30
N ALA A 17 -14.42 0.98 -9.15
CA ALA A 17 -14.43 1.79 -10.35
C ALA A 17 -14.32 3.30 -10.02
N ARG A 18 -14.99 3.75 -8.97
CA ARG A 18 -14.87 5.13 -8.49
C ARG A 18 -13.45 5.46 -8.05
N ILE A 19 -12.80 4.62 -7.25
CA ILE A 19 -11.41 4.83 -6.85
C ILE A 19 -10.49 4.88 -8.09
N ALA A 20 -10.67 3.96 -9.05
CA ALA A 20 -9.89 3.95 -10.27
C ALA A 20 -10.03 5.26 -11.06
N ASN A 21 -11.24 5.79 -11.20
CA ASN A 21 -11.52 6.91 -12.05
C ASN A 21 -11.35 8.27 -11.36
N GLU A 22 -11.67 8.37 -10.06
CA GLU A 22 -11.67 9.64 -9.32
C GLU A 22 -10.33 9.87 -8.57
N CYS A 23 -9.55 8.81 -8.28
CA CYS A 23 -8.32 8.94 -7.49
C CYS A 23 -7.03 8.81 -8.31
N THR A 24 -7.08 8.39 -9.58
CA THR A 24 -5.88 8.14 -10.39
C THR A 24 -5.75 9.06 -11.62
N ASP A 25 -6.42 10.20 -11.63
CA ASP A 25 -6.51 11.16 -12.75
C ASP A 25 -5.18 11.45 -13.45
N ASN A 26 -4.11 11.59 -12.69
CA ASN A 26 -2.78 11.90 -13.23
C ASN A 26 -2.07 10.69 -13.84
N TRP A 27 -2.62 9.47 -13.67
CA TRP A 27 -2.02 8.23 -14.11
C TRP A 27 -3.04 7.23 -14.62
N LYS A 28 -3.57 7.51 -15.82
CA LYS A 28 -4.56 6.66 -16.50
C LYS A 28 -4.18 5.18 -16.50
N LYS A 29 -2.88 4.85 -16.62
CA LYS A 29 -2.39 3.47 -16.55
C LYS A 29 -2.74 2.79 -15.22
N ASN A 30 -2.76 3.51 -14.10
CA ASN A 30 -3.16 2.95 -12.81
C ASN A 30 -4.66 2.66 -12.78
N ALA A 31 -5.49 3.52 -13.37
CA ALA A 31 -6.92 3.27 -13.50
C ALA A 31 -7.20 1.98 -14.29
N ASP A 32 -6.50 1.77 -15.40
CA ASP A 32 -6.65 0.57 -16.23
C ASP A 32 -6.26 -0.69 -15.45
N ILE A 33 -5.15 -0.66 -14.70
CA ILE A 33 -4.71 -1.78 -13.87
C ILE A 33 -5.76 -2.12 -12.80
N ILE A 34 -6.30 -1.11 -12.11
CA ILE A 34 -7.34 -1.30 -11.08
C ILE A 34 -8.62 -1.86 -11.70
N ASN A 35 -9.06 -1.31 -12.84
CA ASN A 35 -10.30 -1.74 -13.49
C ASN A 35 -10.22 -3.19 -14.00
N ASN A 36 -9.06 -3.63 -14.45
CA ASN A 36 -8.84 -4.99 -14.94
C ASN A 36 -8.69 -6.03 -13.80
N ALA A 37 -8.36 -5.61 -12.59
CA ALA A 37 -8.29 -6.52 -11.45
C ALA A 37 -9.68 -6.81 -10.86
N PRO A 38 -9.98 -8.05 -10.46
CA PRO A 38 -11.25 -8.39 -9.82
C PRO A 38 -11.44 -7.69 -8.47
N VAL A 39 -10.37 -7.50 -7.72
CA VAL A 39 -10.39 -6.90 -6.38
C VAL A 39 -9.31 -5.82 -6.28
N LEU A 40 -9.64 -4.72 -5.62
CA LEU A 40 -8.69 -3.72 -5.17
C LEU A 40 -8.57 -3.80 -3.65
N MET A 41 -7.38 -4.07 -3.15
CA MET A 41 -7.07 -3.92 -1.74
C MET A 41 -6.56 -2.50 -1.50
N VAL A 42 -7.21 -1.74 -0.66
CA VAL A 42 -6.74 -0.43 -0.23
C VAL A 42 -6.04 -0.59 1.11
N GLN A 43 -4.73 -0.39 1.11
CA GLN A 43 -3.97 -0.37 2.35
C GLN A 43 -4.14 0.97 3.03
N CYS A 44 -4.42 0.93 4.33
CA CYS A 44 -4.61 2.10 5.19
C CYS A 44 -3.76 1.97 6.45
N TYR A 45 -3.53 3.07 7.14
CA TYR A 45 -2.95 3.02 8.49
C TYR A 45 -3.66 3.99 9.45
N VAL A 46 -3.61 3.66 10.73
CA VAL A 46 -4.10 4.53 11.81
C VAL A 46 -2.98 5.49 12.21
N LYS A 47 -3.22 6.79 12.06
CA LYS A 47 -2.25 7.86 12.35
C LYS A 47 -1.96 8.02 13.85
N GLY A 48 -0.81 8.59 14.17
CA GLY A 48 -0.45 8.97 15.53
C GLY A 48 -0.19 7.80 16.47
N ARG A 49 0.22 6.64 15.93
CA ARG A 49 0.50 5.43 16.72
C ARG A 49 1.95 4.96 16.60
N SER A 50 2.36 4.51 15.42
CA SER A 50 3.74 4.09 15.19
C SER A 50 4.65 5.33 15.09
N GLY A 51 5.70 5.36 15.90
CA GLY A 51 6.58 6.52 16.04
C GLY A 51 6.10 7.57 17.06
N PHE A 52 4.98 7.31 17.76
CA PHE A 52 4.41 8.24 18.74
C PHE A 52 4.34 7.64 20.13
N GLU A 53 4.46 8.48 21.16
CA GLU A 53 4.14 8.20 22.54
C GLU A 53 2.64 8.46 22.82
N ARG A 54 2.19 8.14 24.03
CA ARG A 54 0.77 8.30 24.41
C ARG A 54 0.31 9.77 24.48
N ASP A 55 1.23 10.66 24.74
CA ASP A 55 1.01 12.11 24.82
C ASP A 55 1.10 12.81 23.45
N GLY A 56 1.33 12.03 22.37
CA GLY A 56 1.47 12.55 21.02
C GLY A 56 2.89 12.99 20.66
N SER A 57 3.85 12.95 21.57
CA SER A 57 5.25 13.23 21.27
C SER A 57 5.86 12.12 20.41
N TYR A 58 6.96 12.42 19.71
CA TYR A 58 7.66 11.45 18.88
C TYR A 58 8.55 10.53 19.71
N THR A 59 8.52 9.23 19.40
CA THR A 59 9.38 8.23 20.04
C THR A 59 10.85 8.38 19.63
N THR A 60 11.09 8.80 18.38
CA THR A 60 12.42 8.92 17.79
C THR A 60 12.50 10.11 16.83
N GLU A 61 13.71 10.47 16.42
CA GLU A 61 13.99 11.51 15.42
C GLU A 61 13.35 11.24 14.03
N ARG A 62 12.88 10.02 13.77
CA ARG A 62 12.16 9.68 12.52
C ARG A 62 10.69 10.05 12.57
N GLU A 63 10.22 10.54 13.69
CA GLU A 63 8.87 11.09 13.87
C GLU A 63 7.78 10.10 13.39
N GLY A 64 6.82 10.59 12.60
CA GLY A 64 5.77 9.79 11.99
C GLY A 64 6.23 8.89 10.82
N GLY A 65 7.49 8.96 10.41
CA GLY A 65 8.04 8.12 9.33
C GLY A 65 7.93 6.62 9.58
N TRP A 66 7.88 6.20 10.86
CA TRP A 66 7.65 4.80 11.22
C TRP A 66 6.32 4.24 10.72
N GLN A 67 5.31 5.06 10.54
CA GLN A 67 4.02 4.64 10.00
C GLN A 67 4.15 4.15 8.54
N MET A 68 4.93 4.87 7.72
CA MET A 68 5.22 4.47 6.33
C MET A 68 6.13 3.25 6.28
N TYR A 69 7.07 3.12 7.23
CA TYR A 69 7.91 1.93 7.35
C TYR A 69 7.09 0.68 7.64
N ASP A 70 6.19 0.74 8.64
CA ASP A 70 5.26 -0.35 8.98
C ASP A 70 4.34 -0.69 7.80
N ALA A 71 3.82 0.32 7.10
CA ALA A 71 2.96 0.12 5.93
C ALA A 71 3.72 -0.59 4.80
N GLY A 72 4.98 -0.19 4.53
CA GLY A 72 5.81 -0.85 3.51
C GLY A 72 6.09 -2.32 3.81
N ILE A 73 6.43 -2.65 5.07
CA ILE A 73 6.63 -4.04 5.50
C ILE A 73 5.34 -4.85 5.32
N SER A 74 4.22 -4.29 5.75
CA SER A 74 2.92 -4.96 5.61
C SER A 74 2.53 -5.17 4.15
N ALA A 75 2.79 -4.20 3.26
CA ALA A 75 2.52 -4.32 1.83
C ALA A 75 3.37 -5.43 1.19
N ALA A 76 4.65 -5.53 1.53
CA ALA A 76 5.53 -6.59 1.05
C ALA A 76 5.00 -7.97 1.47
N ASN A 77 4.70 -8.16 2.76
CA ASN A 77 4.13 -9.42 3.26
C ASN A 77 2.80 -9.77 2.58
N PHE A 78 1.97 -8.76 2.30
CA PHE A 78 0.71 -8.97 1.57
C PHE A 78 0.97 -9.47 0.15
N CYS A 79 1.90 -8.86 -0.58
CA CYS A 79 2.24 -9.26 -1.94
C CYS A 79 2.85 -10.66 -1.99
N ASP A 80 3.69 -11.01 -1.03
CA ASP A 80 4.29 -12.34 -0.91
C ASP A 80 3.21 -13.40 -0.65
N ALA A 81 2.29 -13.15 0.28
CA ALA A 81 1.17 -14.04 0.55
C ALA A 81 0.22 -14.19 -0.66
N ALA A 82 -0.04 -13.09 -1.40
CA ALA A 82 -0.81 -13.14 -2.64
C ALA A 82 -0.11 -14.02 -3.69
N TYR A 83 1.20 -13.87 -3.84
CA TYR A 83 1.99 -14.68 -4.76
C TYR A 83 1.97 -16.18 -4.39
N GLU A 84 2.12 -16.52 -3.12
CA GLU A 84 2.00 -17.90 -2.63
C GLU A 84 0.61 -18.50 -2.90
N ALA A 85 -0.43 -17.66 -2.92
CA ALA A 85 -1.79 -18.06 -3.27
C ALA A 85 -2.04 -18.14 -4.79
N GLY A 86 -1.02 -17.93 -5.63
CA GLY A 86 -1.12 -17.94 -7.09
C GLY A 86 -1.75 -16.66 -7.67
N LEU A 87 -1.78 -15.56 -6.90
CA LEU A 87 -2.33 -14.28 -7.31
C LEU A 87 -1.22 -13.30 -7.74
N GLY A 88 -1.54 -12.46 -8.70
CA GLY A 88 -0.75 -11.29 -9.04
C GLY A 88 -1.19 -10.07 -8.25
N SER A 89 -0.25 -9.22 -7.89
CA SER A 89 -0.50 -7.94 -7.21
C SER A 89 0.53 -6.89 -7.62
N VAL A 90 0.17 -5.62 -7.48
CA VAL A 90 1.10 -4.50 -7.67
C VAL A 90 0.75 -3.38 -6.70
N ILE A 91 1.78 -2.75 -6.11
CA ILE A 91 1.61 -1.63 -5.19
C ILE A 91 1.60 -0.33 -5.99
N LEU A 92 0.49 0.41 -5.94
CA LEU A 92 0.31 1.71 -6.59
C LEU A 92 0.29 2.80 -5.53
N GLY A 93 1.29 3.70 -5.57
CA GLY A 93 1.42 4.82 -4.64
C GLY A 93 1.03 6.18 -5.25
N ILE A 94 0.74 6.23 -6.57
CA ILE A 94 0.37 7.48 -7.25
C ILE A 94 -1.14 7.54 -7.38
N PHE A 95 -1.79 8.19 -6.41
CA PHE A 95 -3.24 8.41 -6.36
C PHE A 95 -3.58 9.50 -5.34
N ASP A 96 -4.81 10.03 -5.40
CA ASP A 96 -5.34 10.94 -4.38
C ASP A 96 -5.80 10.14 -3.15
N CYS A 97 -4.95 10.10 -2.13
CA CYS A 97 -5.21 9.38 -0.89
C CYS A 97 -6.36 10.00 -0.07
N LYS A 98 -6.58 11.31 -0.18
CA LYS A 98 -7.68 12.00 0.53
C LYS A 98 -9.02 11.65 -0.10
N MET A 99 -9.09 11.68 -1.43
CA MET A 99 -10.30 11.29 -2.16
C MET A 99 -10.62 9.81 -1.93
N ALA A 100 -9.63 8.91 -1.99
CA ALA A 100 -9.81 7.49 -1.69
C ALA A 100 -10.34 7.27 -0.27
N SER A 101 -9.75 7.95 0.73
CA SER A 101 -10.21 7.90 2.12
C SER A 101 -11.66 8.36 2.28
N LYS A 102 -12.06 9.41 1.53
CA LYS A 102 -13.43 9.94 1.51
C LYS A 102 -14.40 8.96 0.85
N ILE A 103 -14.06 8.40 -0.31
CA ILE A 103 -14.91 7.41 -1.01
C ILE A 103 -15.17 6.20 -0.10
N LEU A 104 -14.14 5.75 0.63
CA LEU A 104 -14.23 4.61 1.54
C LEU A 104 -14.86 4.97 2.90
N SER A 105 -15.15 6.23 3.16
CA SER A 105 -15.65 6.69 4.47
C SER A 105 -14.78 6.18 5.62
N LEU A 106 -13.44 6.27 5.45
CA LEU A 106 -12.52 5.78 6.48
C LEU A 106 -12.74 6.51 7.80
N PRO A 107 -12.60 5.81 8.94
CA PRO A 107 -12.70 6.43 10.25
C PRO A 107 -11.71 7.59 10.41
N GLU A 108 -12.05 8.58 11.22
CA GLU A 108 -11.14 9.66 11.60
C GLU A 108 -9.80 9.09 12.11
N GLY A 109 -8.71 9.71 11.71
CA GLY A 109 -7.37 9.24 12.04
C GLY A 109 -6.88 8.07 11.18
N THR A 110 -7.67 7.56 10.24
CA THR A 110 -7.24 6.53 9.28
C THR A 110 -7.03 7.13 7.90
N GLU A 111 -5.99 6.72 7.21
CA GLU A 111 -5.59 7.25 5.90
C GLU A 111 -5.23 6.12 4.93
N ALA A 112 -5.67 6.24 3.67
CA ALA A 112 -5.24 5.34 2.60
C ALA A 112 -3.78 5.64 2.20
N VAL A 113 -2.97 4.58 2.05
CA VAL A 113 -1.53 4.72 1.77
C VAL A 113 -1.08 4.07 0.47
N ALA A 114 -1.74 3.00 0.07
CA ALA A 114 -1.46 2.33 -1.20
C ALA A 114 -2.72 1.66 -1.75
N LEU A 115 -2.78 1.57 -3.08
CA LEU A 115 -3.76 0.79 -3.81
C LEU A 115 -3.08 -0.48 -4.32
N ILE A 116 -3.64 -1.65 -4.03
CA ILE A 116 -3.06 -2.94 -4.40
C ILE A 116 -4.12 -3.75 -5.16
N PRO A 117 -4.21 -3.59 -6.49
CA PRO A 117 -5.00 -4.46 -7.34
C PRO A 117 -4.52 -5.90 -7.24
N VAL A 118 -5.45 -6.83 -7.13
CA VAL A 118 -5.16 -8.27 -6.96
C VAL A 118 -6.04 -9.09 -7.89
N GLY A 119 -5.46 -10.10 -8.53
CA GLY A 119 -6.17 -11.02 -9.41
C GLY A 119 -5.28 -12.14 -9.93
N TYR A 120 -5.85 -13.05 -10.70
CA TYR A 120 -5.05 -14.06 -11.38
C TYR A 120 -4.29 -13.43 -12.56
N PRO A 121 -2.96 -13.56 -12.63
CA PRO A 121 -2.18 -12.99 -13.73
C PRO A 121 -2.48 -13.74 -15.04
N VAL A 122 -2.66 -13.00 -16.13
CA VAL A 122 -2.81 -13.58 -17.48
C VAL A 122 -1.45 -14.11 -17.95
N GLU A 123 -0.39 -13.39 -17.62
CA GLU A 123 0.99 -13.77 -17.87
C GLU A 123 1.88 -13.28 -16.71
N LEU A 124 3.00 -13.95 -16.50
CA LEU A 124 4.01 -13.49 -15.57
C LEU A 124 5.01 -12.60 -16.32
N PRO A 125 5.06 -11.30 -16.03
CA PRO A 125 6.02 -10.43 -16.69
C PRO A 125 7.45 -10.82 -16.31
N PRO A 126 8.44 -10.60 -17.20
CA PRO A 126 9.83 -10.84 -16.86
C PRO A 126 10.26 -9.98 -15.69
N ALA A 127 11.03 -10.56 -14.76
CA ALA A 127 11.54 -9.84 -13.62
C ALA A 127 12.45 -8.68 -14.09
N PRO A 128 12.20 -7.44 -13.65
CA PRO A 128 13.10 -6.33 -13.98
C PRO A 128 14.48 -6.56 -13.36
N LYS A 129 15.53 -6.01 -14.00
CA LYS A 129 16.89 -6.09 -13.49
C LYS A 129 16.95 -5.56 -12.04
N ARG A 130 17.58 -6.32 -11.19
CA ARG A 130 17.85 -5.95 -9.79
C ARG A 130 19.34 -5.61 -9.62
N LYS A 131 19.63 -4.78 -8.66
CA LYS A 131 21.01 -4.57 -8.19
C LYS A 131 21.57 -5.86 -7.62
N THR A 132 22.86 -6.05 -7.74
CA THR A 132 23.57 -7.18 -7.14
C THR A 132 23.67 -7.04 -5.62
N VAL A 133 24.00 -8.13 -4.93
CA VAL A 133 24.23 -8.08 -3.48
C VAL A 133 25.37 -7.12 -3.15
N ASP A 134 26.45 -7.11 -3.92
CA ASP A 134 27.61 -6.24 -3.71
C ASP A 134 27.29 -4.75 -3.87
N GLU A 135 26.26 -4.41 -4.67
CA GLU A 135 25.78 -3.02 -4.80
C GLU A 135 24.90 -2.58 -3.60
N LEU A 136 24.40 -3.52 -2.81
CA LEU A 136 23.43 -3.26 -1.75
C LEU A 136 23.96 -3.51 -0.35
N LEU A 137 24.97 -4.37 -0.19
CA LEU A 137 25.52 -4.81 1.08
C LEU A 137 26.98 -4.38 1.22
N THR A 138 27.28 -3.73 2.33
CA THR A 138 28.64 -3.37 2.71
C THR A 138 28.99 -4.09 4.03
N PHE A 139 30.13 -4.79 4.05
CA PHE A 139 30.69 -5.33 5.28
C PHE A 139 31.66 -4.30 5.88
N MET A 140 31.50 -4.05 7.18
CA MET A 140 32.42 -3.21 7.96
C MET A 140 33.01 -4.07 9.08
N SER A 141 34.33 -4.00 9.23
CA SER A 141 35.10 -4.68 10.29
C SER A 141 35.69 -3.67 11.26
#